data_431383b076d873c9ae825c175d62647a
#
_entry.id   431383b076d873c9ae825c175d62647a
#
_cell.length_a   1.000
_cell.length_b   1.000
_cell.length_c   1.000
_cell.angle_alpha   90.00
_cell.angle_beta   90.00
_cell.angle_gamma   90.00
#
_symmetry.space_group_name_H-M   'P 1'
#
loop_
_entity.id
_entity.type
_entity.pdbx_description
1 polymer ?
#
loop_
_entity_poly.entity_id
_entity_poly.type
_entity_poly.pdbx_seq_one_letter_code
_entity_poly.pdbx_strand_id
1 'polypeptide(L)'
;MARLYLFAEGQTEQTFANLLLKPHLANFGVYLHSAVLVAHAKKKGIMHRGGGRNYAPMKNGILRFLKQEKSDEVFFTTMIDLYAMYAEFPGREEADELRHLP
;
A
#
# COMPACT_ATOMS: atom_id res chain seq x y z
N MET A 1 13.07 16.75 6.18
CA MET A 1 11.72 16.50 5.64
C MET A 1 11.40 15.03 5.72
N ALA A 2 10.24 14.69 6.25
CA ALA A 2 9.81 13.29 6.32
C ALA A 2 9.48 12.78 4.92
N ARG A 3 9.83 11.53 4.66
CA ARG A 3 9.55 10.87 3.39
C ARG A 3 8.62 9.70 3.62
N LEU A 4 7.64 9.55 2.74
CA LEU A 4 6.65 8.50 2.86
C LEU A 4 6.62 7.66 1.59
N TYR A 5 6.73 6.34 1.76
CA TYR A 5 6.51 5.39 0.68
C TYR A 5 5.11 4.83 0.83
N LEU A 6 4.33 4.89 -0.25
CA LEU A 6 2.98 4.34 -0.27
C LEU A 6 2.93 3.17 -1.24
N PHE A 7 2.47 2.04 -0.74
CA PHE A 7 2.30 0.84 -1.56
C PHE A 7 0.83 0.71 -1.90
N ALA A 8 0.52 0.84 -3.20
CA ALA A 8 -0.84 0.87 -3.70
C ALA A 8 -1.23 -0.50 -4.24
N GLU A 9 -2.47 -0.88 -3.97
CA GLU A 9 -3.01 -2.15 -4.44
C GLU A 9 -3.21 -2.13 -5.96
N GLY A 10 -3.63 -0.99 -6.52
CA GLY A 10 -3.89 -0.89 -7.94
C GLY A 10 -3.68 0.51 -8.47
N GLN A 11 -3.99 0.69 -9.76
CA GLN A 11 -3.76 1.97 -10.44
C GLN A 11 -4.64 3.10 -9.91
N THR A 12 -5.84 2.79 -9.45
CA THR A 12 -6.74 3.82 -8.90
C THR A 12 -6.11 4.46 -7.67
N GLU A 13 -5.61 3.64 -6.75
CA GLU A 13 -4.96 4.12 -5.54
C GLU A 13 -3.67 4.86 -5.87
N GLN A 14 -2.92 4.34 -6.83
CA GLN A 14 -1.67 4.97 -7.27
C GLN A 14 -1.95 6.37 -7.84
N THR A 15 -2.96 6.49 -8.69
CA THR A 15 -3.33 7.76 -9.29
C THR A 15 -3.77 8.76 -8.23
N PHE A 16 -4.61 8.32 -7.29
CA PHE A 16 -5.07 9.16 -6.20
C PHE A 16 -3.89 9.68 -5.37
N ALA A 17 -2.98 8.79 -5.02
CA ALA A 17 -1.82 9.17 -4.22
C ALA A 17 -0.94 10.18 -4.95
N ASN A 18 -0.65 9.93 -6.22
CA ASN A 18 0.26 10.80 -6.97
C ASN A 18 -0.35 12.16 -7.31
N LEU A 19 -1.66 12.20 -7.58
CA LEU A 19 -2.32 13.44 -8.01
C LEU A 19 -2.84 14.28 -6.84
N LEU A 20 -3.32 13.64 -5.78
CA LEU A 20 -3.98 14.34 -4.68
C LEU A 20 -3.17 14.32 -3.38
N LEU A 21 -2.71 13.15 -2.97
CA LEU A 21 -2.00 13.05 -1.70
C LEU A 21 -0.62 13.71 -1.74
N LYS A 22 0.11 13.51 -2.81
CA LYS A 22 1.48 14.02 -2.90
C LYS A 22 1.56 15.53 -2.72
N PRO A 23 0.79 16.33 -3.48
CA PRO A 23 0.81 17.77 -3.27
C PRO A 23 0.22 18.20 -1.93
N HIS A 24 -0.80 17.48 -1.44
CA HIS A 24 -1.40 17.78 -0.16
C HIS A 24 -0.39 17.61 0.99
N LEU A 25 0.29 16.48 1.01
CA LEU A 25 1.25 16.17 2.07
C LEU A 25 2.46 17.09 2.03
N ALA A 26 2.83 17.57 0.84
CA ALA A 26 3.92 18.51 0.71
C ALA A 26 3.69 19.79 1.52
N ASN A 27 2.43 20.20 1.68
CA ASN A 27 2.08 21.36 2.48
C ASN A 27 2.40 21.18 3.97
N PHE A 28 2.58 19.94 4.40
CA PHE A 28 2.90 19.61 5.79
C PHE A 28 4.34 19.13 5.96
N GLY A 29 5.18 19.36 4.96
CA GLY A 29 6.58 18.97 5.03
C GLY A 29 6.82 17.48 4.84
N VAL A 30 5.86 16.77 4.22
CA VAL A 30 5.99 15.34 3.96
C VAL A 30 6.14 15.13 2.46
N TYR A 31 7.24 14.47 2.08
CA TYR A 31 7.46 14.13 0.68
C TYR A 31 6.94 12.71 0.42
N LEU A 32 5.94 12.61 -0.42
CA LEU A 32 5.42 11.32 -0.85
C LEU A 32 6.14 10.89 -2.13
N HIS A 33 6.86 9.78 -2.04
CA HIS A 33 7.43 9.18 -3.24
C HIS A 33 6.32 8.68 -4.14
N SER A 34 6.59 8.58 -5.44
CA SER A 34 5.59 8.04 -6.36
C SER A 34 5.13 6.69 -5.85
N ALA A 35 3.80 6.50 -5.81
CA ALA A 35 3.22 5.29 -5.23
C ALA A 35 3.71 4.04 -5.97
N VAL A 36 4.07 3.02 -5.19
CA VAL A 36 4.57 1.76 -5.72
C VAL A 36 3.41 0.78 -5.84
N LEU A 37 3.22 0.21 -7.02
CA LEU A 37 2.24 -0.84 -7.20
C LEU A 37 2.73 -2.13 -6.54
N VAL A 38 1.86 -2.74 -5.76
CA VAL A 38 2.19 -3.99 -5.09
C VAL A 38 2.29 -5.11 -6.12
N ALA A 39 3.40 -5.83 -6.10
CA ALA A 39 3.59 -6.98 -6.96
C ALA A 39 2.77 -8.15 -6.44
N HIS A 40 2.13 -8.88 -7.36
CA HIS A 40 1.39 -10.08 -7.03
C HIS A 40 2.12 -11.30 -7.57
N ALA A 41 1.85 -12.45 -6.98
CA ALA A 41 2.48 -13.68 -7.39
C ALA A 41 2.18 -13.98 -8.86
N LYS A 42 3.24 -14.35 -9.59
CA LYS A 42 3.09 -14.86 -10.93
C LYS A 42 2.52 -16.27 -10.87
N LYS A 43 1.50 -16.54 -11.66
CA LYS A 43 0.94 -17.86 -11.76
C LYS A 43 0.84 -18.22 -13.24
N LYS A 44 1.55 -19.28 -13.64
CA LYS A 44 1.59 -19.75 -15.05
C LYS A 44 1.94 -18.62 -16.02
N GLY A 45 2.92 -17.80 -15.65
CA GLY A 45 3.35 -16.70 -16.49
C GLY A 45 2.45 -15.50 -16.49
N ILE A 46 1.34 -15.55 -15.80
CA ILE A 46 0.39 -14.44 -15.71
C ILE A 46 0.60 -13.69 -14.41
N MET A 47 0.78 -12.39 -14.53
CA MET A 47 0.91 -11.51 -13.37
C MET A 47 -0.46 -10.95 -13.03
N HIS A 48 -0.97 -11.28 -11.85
CA HIS A 48 -2.20 -10.68 -11.36
C HIS A 48 -1.89 -9.34 -10.74
N ARG A 49 -2.51 -8.31 -11.23
CA ARG A 49 -2.32 -6.95 -10.71
C ARG A 49 -3.65 -6.42 -10.19
N GLY A 50 -3.55 -5.69 -9.12
CA GLY A 50 -4.71 -5.17 -8.43
C GLY A 50 -5.36 -6.26 -7.61
N GLY A 51 -6.19 -5.84 -6.69
CA GLY A 51 -6.91 -6.76 -5.85
C GLY A 51 -6.21 -7.17 -4.57
N GLY A 52 -4.97 -6.77 -4.35
CA GLY A 52 -4.25 -7.01 -3.10
C GLY A 52 -4.46 -8.39 -2.52
N ARG A 53 -4.48 -9.40 -3.36
CA ARG A 53 -5.01 -10.69 -2.98
C ARG A 53 -4.16 -11.48 -2.00
N ASN A 54 -2.84 -11.43 -2.18
CA ASN A 54 -1.94 -12.23 -1.36
C ASN A 54 -1.15 -11.35 -0.44
N TYR A 55 -1.32 -11.57 0.85
CA TYR A 55 -0.63 -10.79 1.85
C TYR A 55 0.90 -11.01 1.83
N ALA A 56 1.32 -12.28 1.72
CA ALA A 56 2.75 -12.60 1.82
C ALA A 56 3.61 -11.95 0.73
N PRO A 57 3.23 -11.99 -0.56
CA PRO A 57 4.01 -11.29 -1.59
C PRO A 57 4.08 -9.78 -1.36
N MET A 58 2.98 -9.17 -0.92
CA MET A 58 2.95 -7.76 -0.60
C MET A 58 3.90 -7.44 0.56
N LYS A 59 3.81 -8.20 1.64
CA LYS A 59 4.67 -8.04 2.80
C LYS A 59 6.14 -8.14 2.41
N ASN A 60 6.48 -9.14 1.62
CA ASN A 60 7.87 -9.36 1.21
C ASN A 60 8.38 -8.21 0.35
N GLY A 61 7.54 -7.67 -0.52
CA GLY A 61 7.91 -6.51 -1.32
C GLY A 61 8.20 -5.29 -0.46
N ILE A 62 7.35 -5.04 0.53
CA ILE A 62 7.54 -3.91 1.45
C ILE A 62 8.81 -4.10 2.27
N LEU A 63 9.07 -5.33 2.75
CA LEU A 63 10.26 -5.61 3.55
C LEU A 63 11.55 -5.33 2.80
N ARG A 64 11.57 -5.51 1.48
CA ARG A 64 12.75 -5.18 0.67
C ARG A 64 13.05 -3.69 0.74
N PHE A 65 12.02 -2.85 0.65
CA PHE A 65 12.21 -1.40 0.78
C PHE A 65 12.68 -1.03 2.18
N LEU A 66 12.11 -1.66 3.21
CA LEU A 66 12.50 -1.40 4.58
C LEU A 66 13.98 -1.70 4.82
N LYS A 67 14.48 -2.76 4.20
CA LYS A 67 15.89 -3.13 4.35
C LYS A 67 16.86 -2.16 3.67
N GLN A 68 16.39 -1.48 2.63
CA GLN A 68 17.20 -0.52 1.89
C GLN A 68 17.25 0.85 2.54
N GLU A 69 16.20 1.22 3.25
CA GLU A 69 16.11 2.53 3.86
C GLU A 69 16.68 2.52 5.28
N LYS A 70 17.58 3.47 5.54
CA LYS A 70 18.28 3.56 6.82
C LYS A 70 17.93 4.81 7.62
N SER A 71 17.16 5.73 7.04
CA SER A 71 16.84 6.99 7.69
C SER A 71 15.67 6.82 8.66
N ASP A 72 15.73 7.51 9.80
CA ASP A 72 14.64 7.55 10.77
C ASP A 72 13.46 8.37 10.28
N GLU A 73 13.63 9.15 9.22
CA GLU A 73 12.58 10.03 8.70
C GLU A 73 11.81 9.41 7.54
N VAL A 74 11.97 8.11 7.33
CA VAL A 74 11.28 7.39 6.27
C VAL A 74 10.17 6.54 6.85
N PHE A 75 8.98 6.68 6.28
CA PHE A 75 7.78 5.98 6.75
C PHE A 75 7.16 5.20 5.59
N PHE A 76 6.43 4.16 5.92
CA PHE A 76 5.83 3.26 4.93
C PHE A 76 4.36 3.07 5.26
N THR A 77 3.52 3.06 4.23
CA THR A 77 2.09 2.82 4.40
C THR A 77 1.54 2.08 3.18
N THR A 78 0.34 1.59 3.31
CA THR A 78 -0.35 0.89 2.23
C THR A 78 -1.71 1.52 1.98
N MET A 79 -2.20 1.39 0.76
CA MET A 79 -3.57 1.78 0.41
C MET A 79 -4.19 0.62 -0.36
N ILE A 80 -5.09 -0.09 0.28
CA ILE A 80 -5.67 -1.32 -0.24
C ILE A 80 -7.19 -1.28 -0.03
N ASP A 81 -7.93 -1.64 -1.09
CA ASP A 81 -9.37 -1.76 -1.01
C ASP A 81 -9.74 -2.90 -0.06
N LEU A 82 -10.60 -2.62 0.90
CA LEU A 82 -11.04 -3.62 1.87
C LEU A 82 -11.67 -4.83 1.19
N TYR A 83 -12.44 -4.60 0.14
CA TYR A 83 -13.09 -5.70 -0.58
C TYR A 83 -12.11 -6.59 -1.33
N ALA A 84 -10.93 -6.08 -1.62
CA ALA A 84 -9.90 -6.86 -2.30
C ALA A 84 -9.01 -7.64 -1.34
N MET A 85 -9.16 -7.44 -0.04
CA MET A 85 -8.34 -8.10 0.97
C MET A 85 -8.91 -9.46 1.34
N TYR A 86 -8.05 -10.45 1.37
CA TYR A 86 -8.42 -11.76 1.90
C TYR A 86 -8.44 -11.72 3.42
N ALA A 87 -9.14 -12.68 4.03
CA ALA A 87 -9.27 -12.74 5.48
C ALA A 87 -7.94 -12.86 6.21
N GLU A 88 -6.93 -13.37 5.53
CA GLU A 88 -5.58 -13.52 6.08
C GLU A 88 -4.86 -12.20 6.35
N PHE A 89 -5.34 -11.10 5.76
CA PHE A 89 -4.75 -9.80 6.01
C PHE A 89 -4.99 -9.39 7.46
N PRO A 90 -3.94 -8.90 8.16
CA PRO A 90 -4.11 -8.42 9.53
C PRO A 90 -5.15 -7.30 9.58
N GLY A 91 -6.09 -7.41 10.50
CA GLY A 91 -7.12 -6.40 10.69
C GLY A 91 -8.32 -6.53 9.77
N ARG A 92 -8.32 -7.49 8.84
CA ARG A 92 -9.40 -7.65 7.87
C ARG A 92 -10.73 -7.96 8.55
N GLU A 93 -10.72 -8.88 9.50
CA GLU A 93 -11.92 -9.27 10.21
C GLU A 93 -12.46 -8.15 11.08
N GLU A 94 -11.58 -7.46 11.78
CA GLU A 94 -11.96 -6.33 12.62
C GLU A 94 -12.56 -5.20 11.79
N ALA A 95 -11.99 -4.93 10.63
CA ALA A 95 -12.53 -3.91 9.73
C ALA A 95 -13.90 -4.29 9.22
N ASP A 96 -14.12 -5.57 8.95
CA ASP A 96 -15.40 -6.06 8.49
C ASP A 96 -16.48 -5.87 9.55
N GLU A 97 -16.14 -6.14 10.81
CA GLU A 97 -17.07 -5.92 11.92
C GLU A 97 -17.44 -4.45 12.06
N LEU A 98 -16.44 -3.57 12.01
CA LEU A 98 -16.68 -2.13 12.15
C LEU A 98 -17.58 -1.59 11.04
N ARG A 99 -17.49 -2.16 9.87
CA ARG A 99 -18.29 -1.76 8.71
C ARG A 99 -19.78 -1.92 8.94
N HIS A 100 -20.19 -2.82 9.83
CA HIS A 100 -21.59 -3.10 10.12
C HIS A 100 -22.16 -2.27 11.27
N LEU A 101 -21.34 -1.41 11.86
CA LEU A 101 -21.83 -0.53 12.93
C LEU A 101 -22.65 0.60 12.33
N PRO A 102 -23.73 1.04 13.04
CA PRO A 102 -24.56 2.15 12.57
C PRO A 102 -23.81 3.48 12.56
#